data_e65bf1df3cad0faf44b37a7cdbadcc70
#
_entry.id   e65bf1df3cad0faf44b37a7cdbadcc70
#
_cell.length_a   1.000
_cell.length_b   1.000
_cell.length_c   1.000
_cell.angle_alpha   90.00
_cell.angle_beta   90.00
_cell.angle_gamma   90.00
#
_symmetry.space_group_name_H-M   'P 1'
#
loop_
_entity.id
_entity.type
_entity.pdbx_description
1 polymer ?
#
loop_
_entity_poly.entity_id
_entity_poly.type
_entity_poly.pdbx_seq_one_letter_code
_entity_poly.pdbx_strand_id
1 'polypeptide(L)'
;MTLEETNNCEIIDELIRQGRSFAMYRNPGEEEPHFLMQTCGEVHLIRKMEDLNGRTGFVIAPFRVTPQCPIILIRPDCHEIPSCAGNLHTPAQGDDAASYGQQFRSDRSLGAKKAYKACFDVFIRALRERTFDKLVLSRRMTVRREPGFSPAAAFYRACRRYIYSYVYLCYTPQTGVWMGSTPEIILSGEKGEWNTVALAGTQSLQNGELPQQWDEKNREEQEYVAAYI
;
A
#
# COMPACT_ATOMS: atom_id res chain seq x y z
N MET A 1 0.71 19.95 10.62
CA MET A 1 1.07 18.89 11.59
C MET A 1 0.98 19.49 12.98
N THR A 2 0.38 18.75 13.91
CA THR A 2 0.37 19.09 15.33
C THR A 2 1.76 18.85 15.95
N LEU A 3 2.00 19.30 17.17
CA LEU A 3 3.25 19.03 17.90
C LEU A 3 3.41 17.52 18.16
N GLU A 4 2.32 16.85 18.48
CA GLU A 4 2.25 15.41 18.69
C GLU A 4 2.57 14.64 17.41
N GLU A 5 1.95 14.98 16.27
CA GLU A 5 2.28 14.38 14.99
C GLU A 5 3.76 14.56 14.62
N THR A 6 4.36 15.69 14.95
CA THR A 6 5.78 15.95 14.68
C THR A 6 6.66 15.01 15.50
N ASN A 7 6.38 14.86 16.79
CA ASN A 7 7.10 13.94 17.67
C ASN A 7 6.91 12.48 17.20
N ASN A 8 5.69 12.10 16.85
CA ASN A 8 5.38 10.77 16.33
C ASN A 8 6.15 10.48 15.02
N CYS A 9 6.30 11.47 14.13
CA CYS A 9 7.10 11.30 12.91
C CYS A 9 8.56 10.96 13.23
N GLU A 10 9.17 11.65 14.18
CA GLU A 10 10.56 11.39 14.57
C GLU A 10 10.74 9.98 15.13
N ILE A 11 9.80 9.54 15.97
CA ILE A 11 9.82 8.21 16.57
C ILE A 11 9.65 7.13 15.48
N ILE A 12 8.67 7.28 14.59
CA ILE A 12 8.37 6.30 13.53
C ILE A 12 9.53 6.20 12.53
N ASP A 13 10.11 7.33 12.14
CA ASP A 13 11.27 7.33 11.25
C ASP A 13 12.50 6.70 11.93
N GLU A 14 12.61 6.80 13.27
CA GLU A 14 13.62 6.08 14.04
C GLU A 14 13.36 4.59 14.12
N LEU A 15 12.10 4.15 14.29
CA LEU A 15 11.75 2.73 14.24
C LEU A 15 12.15 2.08 12.90
N ILE A 16 11.97 2.81 11.79
CA ILE A 16 12.45 2.37 10.47
C ILE A 16 13.98 2.21 10.47
N ARG A 17 14.71 3.19 11.00
CA ARG A 17 16.18 3.14 11.07
C ARG A 17 16.68 1.99 11.95
N GLN A 18 15.95 1.66 13.00
CA GLN A 18 16.23 0.55 13.90
C GLN A 18 15.78 -0.82 13.36
N GLY A 19 15.16 -0.88 12.18
CA GLY A 19 14.70 -2.14 11.61
C GLY A 19 13.48 -2.75 12.31
N ARG A 20 12.64 -1.94 12.98
CA ARG A 20 11.48 -2.41 13.75
C ARG A 20 10.27 -2.63 12.86
N SER A 21 9.65 -3.81 12.96
CA SER A 21 8.47 -4.18 12.19
C SER A 21 7.22 -3.54 12.79
N PHE A 22 6.57 -2.67 12.02
CA PHE A 22 5.33 -1.99 12.41
C PHE A 22 4.42 -1.73 11.22
N ALA A 23 3.17 -1.40 11.50
CA ALA A 23 2.25 -0.79 10.55
C ALA A 23 1.46 0.34 11.22
N MET A 24 1.16 1.34 10.42
CA MET A 24 0.19 2.37 10.70
C MET A 24 -0.85 2.37 9.61
N TYR A 25 -2.10 2.59 9.96
CA TYR A 25 -3.15 2.72 8.98
C TYR A 25 -4.29 3.60 9.50
N ARG A 26 -5.03 4.19 8.58
CA ARG A 26 -6.27 4.91 8.88
C ARG A 26 -7.35 4.42 7.92
N ASN A 27 -8.45 3.94 8.50
CA ASN A 27 -9.61 3.51 7.73
C ASN A 27 -10.35 4.70 7.10
N PRO A 28 -11.11 4.49 6.02
CA PRO A 28 -11.90 5.54 5.41
C PRO A 28 -12.84 6.22 6.42
N GLY A 29 -12.78 7.55 6.50
CA GLY A 29 -13.63 8.36 7.38
C GLY A 29 -13.22 8.42 8.85
N GLU A 30 -12.20 7.69 9.28
CA GLU A 30 -11.65 7.86 10.63
C GLU A 30 -10.77 9.11 10.71
N GLU A 31 -10.73 9.73 11.86
CA GLU A 31 -9.89 10.91 12.12
C GLU A 31 -8.47 10.50 12.51
N GLU A 32 -8.36 9.53 13.43
CA GLU A 32 -7.09 9.10 13.97
C GLU A 32 -6.55 7.82 13.32
N PRO A 33 -5.24 7.74 13.09
CA PRO A 33 -4.62 6.52 12.60
C PRO A 33 -4.39 5.51 13.73
N HIS A 34 -4.47 4.24 13.36
CA HIS A 34 -4.06 3.12 14.20
C HIS A 34 -2.57 2.87 14.05
N PHE A 35 -1.93 2.45 15.12
CA PHE A 35 -0.55 1.98 15.15
C PHE A 35 -0.49 0.57 15.72
N LEU A 36 0.38 -0.26 15.15
CA LEU A 36 0.71 -1.58 15.68
C LEU A 36 2.16 -1.91 15.39
N MET A 37 2.81 -2.54 16.35
CA MET A 37 4.22 -2.94 16.25
C MET A 37 4.41 -4.34 16.82
N GLN A 38 5.35 -5.08 16.24
CA GLN A 38 5.87 -6.32 16.81
C GLN A 38 7.21 -6.03 17.45
N THR A 39 7.26 -6.08 18.79
CA THR A 39 8.46 -5.77 19.56
C THR A 39 9.35 -6.99 19.76
N CYS A 40 8.75 -8.19 19.74
CA CYS A 40 9.42 -9.46 20.01
C CYS A 40 9.39 -10.39 18.82
N GLY A 41 10.52 -11.06 18.58
CA GLY A 41 10.64 -12.08 17.53
C GLY A 41 10.63 -11.53 16.10
N GLU A 42 10.70 -12.44 15.15
CA GLU A 42 10.63 -12.13 13.73
C GLU A 42 9.18 -12.15 13.24
N VAL A 43 8.91 -11.40 12.16
CA VAL A 43 7.61 -11.46 11.47
C VAL A 43 7.36 -12.84 10.88
N HIS A 44 6.10 -13.23 10.79
CA HIS A 44 5.75 -14.54 10.25
C HIS A 44 5.74 -14.52 8.73
N LEU A 45 6.55 -15.40 8.13
CA LEU A 45 6.57 -15.64 6.69
C LEU A 45 5.58 -16.75 6.35
N ILE A 46 4.55 -16.42 5.62
CA ILE A 46 3.42 -17.29 5.31
C ILE A 46 3.42 -17.59 3.80
N ARG A 47 3.27 -18.86 3.45
CA ARG A 47 3.38 -19.31 2.06
C ARG A 47 2.04 -19.59 1.38
N LYS A 48 0.98 -19.73 2.15
CA LYS A 48 -0.39 -19.98 1.66
C LYS A 48 -1.37 -19.09 2.40
N MET A 49 -2.37 -18.60 1.68
CA MET A 49 -3.41 -17.74 2.28
C MET A 49 -4.18 -18.43 3.41
N GLU A 50 -4.38 -19.72 3.29
CA GLU A 50 -5.09 -20.54 4.28
C GLU A 50 -4.38 -20.58 5.64
N ASP A 51 -3.06 -20.40 5.64
CA ASP A 51 -2.25 -20.35 6.87
C ASP A 51 -2.49 -19.04 7.68
N LEU A 52 -3.24 -18.08 7.14
CA LEU A 52 -3.70 -16.88 7.85
C LEU A 52 -4.93 -17.15 8.72
N ASN A 53 -5.65 -18.24 8.49
CA ASN A 53 -6.86 -18.56 9.23
C ASN A 53 -6.60 -18.61 10.75
N GLY A 54 -7.43 -17.90 11.51
CA GLY A 54 -7.33 -17.81 12.97
C GLY A 54 -6.15 -16.98 13.48
N ARG A 55 -5.45 -16.24 12.60
CA ARG A 55 -4.36 -15.34 13.00
C ARG A 55 -4.83 -13.89 12.97
N THR A 56 -4.27 -13.10 13.90
CA THR A 56 -4.52 -11.67 14.00
C THR A 56 -3.22 -10.91 13.74
N GLY A 57 -3.31 -9.78 13.04
CA GLY A 57 -2.19 -8.91 12.77
C GLY A 57 -2.32 -8.14 11.46
N PHE A 58 -1.27 -7.43 11.08
CA PHE A 58 -1.20 -6.71 9.82
C PHE A 58 -0.52 -7.59 8.76
N VAL A 59 -1.20 -7.75 7.63
CA VAL A 59 -0.74 -8.63 6.54
C VAL A 59 -0.22 -7.80 5.37
N ILE A 60 0.98 -8.13 4.91
CA ILE A 60 1.55 -7.61 3.67
C ILE A 60 1.63 -8.79 2.71
N ALA A 61 0.78 -8.80 1.69
CA ALA A 61 0.72 -9.87 0.71
C ALA A 61 1.17 -9.42 -0.67
N PRO A 62 2.05 -10.18 -1.34
CA PRO A 62 2.37 -9.93 -2.74
C PRO A 62 1.20 -10.35 -3.62
N PHE A 63 1.12 -9.80 -4.85
CA PHE A 63 0.13 -10.25 -5.83
C PHE A 63 0.26 -11.75 -6.14
N ARG A 64 1.49 -12.27 -6.17
CA ARG A 64 1.77 -13.71 -6.32
C ARG A 64 2.73 -14.16 -5.22
N VAL A 65 2.28 -15.08 -4.40
CA VAL A 65 3.13 -15.69 -3.38
C VAL A 65 4.15 -16.61 -4.02
N THR A 66 5.42 -16.41 -3.67
CA THR A 66 6.55 -17.24 -4.08
C THR A 66 7.47 -17.51 -2.89
N PRO A 67 8.39 -18.48 -2.96
CA PRO A 67 9.36 -18.69 -1.90
C PRO A 67 10.21 -17.44 -1.57
N GLN A 68 10.50 -16.60 -2.59
CA GLN A 68 11.28 -15.38 -2.46
C GLN A 68 10.42 -14.17 -2.04
N CYS A 69 9.10 -14.26 -2.21
CA CYS A 69 8.15 -13.21 -1.89
C CYS A 69 6.94 -13.80 -1.16
N PRO A 70 7.10 -14.19 0.12
CA PRO A 70 6.03 -14.74 0.93
C PRO A 70 5.05 -13.65 1.41
N ILE A 71 3.92 -14.05 1.94
CA ILE A 71 3.07 -13.18 2.73
C ILE A 71 3.78 -12.91 4.06
N ILE A 72 3.74 -11.68 4.53
CA ILE A 72 4.29 -11.28 5.83
C ILE A 72 3.15 -10.91 6.76
N LEU A 73 3.16 -11.51 7.95
CA LEU A 73 2.25 -11.18 9.03
C LEU A 73 3.04 -10.54 10.17
N ILE A 74 2.75 -9.27 10.45
CA ILE A 74 3.18 -8.57 11.66
C ILE A 74 2.19 -8.93 12.75
N ARG A 75 2.63 -9.61 13.80
CA ARG A 75 1.82 -9.93 14.98
C ARG A 75 2.02 -8.85 16.03
N PRO A 76 1.05 -7.98 16.24
CA PRO A 76 1.22 -6.88 17.19
C PRO A 76 1.22 -7.35 18.62
N ASP A 77 2.17 -6.84 19.40
CA ASP A 77 2.24 -6.90 20.84
C ASP A 77 2.27 -5.49 21.47
N CYS A 78 2.26 -4.45 20.61
CA CYS A 78 2.17 -3.05 20.99
C CYS A 78 1.24 -2.30 20.00
N HIS A 79 0.29 -1.52 20.55
CA HIS A 79 -0.73 -0.80 19.77
C HIS A 79 -0.64 0.72 19.93
N GLU A 80 0.38 1.21 20.61
CA GLU A 80 0.63 2.64 20.81
C GLU A 80 2.02 3.01 20.25
N ILE A 81 2.15 4.21 19.72
CA ILE A 81 3.46 4.75 19.34
C ILE A 81 4.27 4.90 20.62
N PRO A 82 5.46 4.29 20.72
CA PRO A 82 6.29 4.42 21.91
C PRO A 82 6.59 5.88 22.24
N SER A 83 6.63 6.25 23.51
CA SER A 83 6.96 7.61 23.93
C SER A 83 8.39 8.05 23.57
N CYS A 84 9.27 7.08 23.33
CA CYS A 84 10.60 7.28 22.73
C CYS A 84 11.01 6.02 21.98
N ALA A 85 11.79 6.19 20.92
CA ALA A 85 12.41 5.08 20.19
C ALA A 85 13.64 4.49 20.91
N GLY A 86 13.66 4.58 22.24
CA GLY A 86 14.77 4.12 23.07
C GLY A 86 15.14 2.66 22.79
N ASN A 87 16.30 2.20 23.27
CA ASN A 87 16.90 0.88 23.03
C ASN A 87 15.94 -0.28 23.36
N LEU A 88 14.93 -0.46 22.53
CA LEU A 88 14.20 -1.71 22.43
C LEU A 88 15.22 -2.73 21.93
N HIS A 89 15.46 -3.81 22.66
CA HIS A 89 16.47 -4.82 22.33
C HIS A 89 16.49 -5.08 20.82
N THR A 90 17.62 -4.80 20.19
CA THR A 90 17.83 -5.01 18.75
C THR A 90 17.78 -6.52 18.50
N PRO A 91 16.88 -7.03 17.63
CA PRO A 91 17.07 -8.36 17.09
C PRO A 91 18.42 -8.37 16.38
N ALA A 92 19.20 -9.45 16.55
CA ALA A 92 20.48 -9.61 15.88
C ALA A 92 20.32 -9.27 14.40
N GLN A 93 21.08 -8.29 13.92
CA GLN A 93 21.17 -7.97 12.50
C GLN A 93 21.66 -9.22 11.78
N GLY A 94 20.79 -9.84 11.01
CA GLY A 94 21.26 -10.68 9.91
C GLY A 94 22.00 -9.76 8.94
N ASP A 95 23.23 -10.13 8.61
CA ASP A 95 24.17 -9.37 7.76
C ASP A 95 23.72 -9.20 6.29
N ASP A 96 22.45 -9.37 5.98
CA ASP A 96 21.85 -9.21 4.66
C ASP A 96 20.82 -8.08 4.61
N ALA A 97 21.17 -6.88 5.08
CA ALA A 97 20.53 -5.67 4.57
C ALA A 97 20.95 -5.55 3.10
N ALA A 98 20.21 -6.25 2.23
CA ALA A 98 20.39 -6.16 0.79
C ALA A 98 20.37 -4.68 0.41
N SER A 99 21.55 -4.15 0.17
CA SER A 99 21.79 -2.85 -0.40
C SER A 99 21.02 -2.78 -1.73
N TYR A 100 19.80 -2.29 -1.71
CA TYR A 100 19.09 -1.89 -2.92
C TYR A 100 19.73 -0.60 -3.48
N GLY A 101 21.03 -0.66 -3.71
CA GLY A 101 21.78 0.28 -4.51
C GLY A 101 21.49 0.10 -5.99
N GLN A 102 20.22 0.15 -6.38
CA GLN A 102 19.87 0.23 -7.78
C GLN A 102 20.21 1.64 -8.27
N GLN A 103 21.09 1.70 -9.28
CA GLN A 103 21.34 2.92 -10.05
C GLN A 103 19.99 3.50 -10.52
N PHE A 104 19.59 4.61 -9.91
CA PHE A 104 18.37 5.33 -10.27
C PHE A 104 18.51 5.90 -11.68
N ARG A 105 17.97 5.21 -12.67
CA ARG A 105 17.69 5.82 -13.98
C ARG A 105 16.33 6.52 -13.87
N SER A 106 16.32 7.81 -14.14
CA SER A 106 15.08 8.58 -14.26
C SER A 106 14.19 7.93 -15.32
N ASP A 107 13.07 7.36 -14.92
CA ASP A 107 12.09 6.68 -15.80
C ASP A 107 11.30 7.68 -16.69
N ARG A 108 11.66 8.96 -16.68
CA ARG A 108 11.17 9.96 -17.62
C ARG A 108 11.87 9.90 -18.98
N SER A 109 12.71 8.89 -19.22
CA SER A 109 13.42 8.71 -20.48
C SER A 109 12.45 8.43 -21.63
N LEU A 110 12.84 8.86 -22.83
CA LEU A 110 12.16 8.49 -24.11
C LEU A 110 11.98 6.97 -24.25
N GLY A 111 12.92 6.18 -23.69
CA GLY A 111 12.86 4.72 -23.67
C GLY A 111 11.69 4.18 -22.85
N ALA A 112 11.40 4.76 -21.68
CA ALA A 112 10.29 4.32 -20.83
C ALA A 112 8.93 4.58 -21.50
N LYS A 113 8.76 5.73 -22.16
CA LYS A 113 7.54 6.03 -22.94
C LYS A 113 7.36 5.08 -24.11
N LYS A 114 8.43 4.75 -24.83
CA LYS A 114 8.40 3.80 -25.96
C LYS A 114 8.04 2.39 -25.49
N ALA A 115 8.63 1.93 -24.39
CA ALA A 115 8.32 0.63 -23.81
C ALA A 115 6.85 0.53 -23.35
N TYR A 116 6.34 1.57 -22.65
CA TYR A 116 4.94 1.64 -22.26
C TYR A 116 4.01 1.60 -23.48
N LYS A 117 4.31 2.40 -24.52
CA LYS A 117 3.52 2.41 -25.75
C LYS A 117 3.49 1.03 -26.42
N ALA A 118 4.61 0.33 -26.50
CA ALA A 118 4.65 -1.02 -27.07
C ALA A 118 3.74 -2.00 -26.31
N CYS A 119 3.76 -1.97 -24.96
CA CYS A 119 2.85 -2.75 -24.15
C CYS A 119 1.39 -2.34 -24.39
N PHE A 120 1.11 -1.03 -24.41
CA PHE A 120 -0.23 -0.50 -24.66
C PHE A 120 -0.78 -0.99 -26.01
N ASP A 121 0.02 -0.97 -27.09
CA ASP A 121 -0.39 -1.40 -28.41
C ASP A 121 -0.77 -2.90 -28.44
N VAL A 122 -0.08 -3.74 -27.64
CA VAL A 122 -0.44 -5.17 -27.47
C VAL A 122 -1.76 -5.31 -26.74
N PHE A 123 -1.97 -4.58 -25.64
CA PHE A 123 -3.20 -4.61 -24.84
C PHE A 123 -4.41 -4.18 -25.66
N ILE A 124 -4.30 -3.06 -26.39
CA ILE A 124 -5.37 -2.53 -27.24
C ILE A 124 -5.73 -3.49 -28.36
N ARG A 125 -4.76 -4.19 -28.95
CA ARG A 125 -5.03 -5.21 -29.97
C ARG A 125 -5.88 -6.33 -29.39
N ALA A 126 -5.49 -6.90 -28.25
CA ALA A 126 -6.22 -7.98 -27.59
C ALA A 126 -7.66 -7.60 -27.23
N LEU A 127 -7.89 -6.34 -26.80
CA LEU A 127 -9.23 -5.80 -26.53
C LEU A 127 -10.04 -5.65 -27.84
N ARG A 128 -9.45 -5.12 -28.92
CA ARG A 128 -10.11 -4.98 -30.24
C ARG A 128 -10.49 -6.32 -30.86
N GLU A 129 -9.65 -7.33 -30.67
CA GLU A 129 -9.87 -8.70 -31.10
C GLU A 129 -10.83 -9.46 -30.18
N ARG A 130 -11.33 -8.80 -29.12
CA ARG A 130 -12.23 -9.39 -28.09
C ARG A 130 -11.66 -10.66 -27.45
N THR A 131 -10.33 -10.76 -27.35
CA THR A 131 -9.65 -11.84 -26.61
C THR A 131 -9.87 -11.65 -25.12
N PHE A 132 -10.00 -10.39 -24.65
CA PHE A 132 -10.32 -10.00 -23.29
C PHE A 132 -11.32 -8.84 -23.31
N ASP A 133 -12.21 -8.81 -22.32
CA ASP A 133 -13.17 -7.70 -22.14
C ASP A 133 -12.55 -6.52 -21.39
N LYS A 134 -11.64 -6.80 -20.46
CA LYS A 134 -10.91 -5.79 -19.68
C LYS A 134 -9.47 -6.20 -19.45
N LEU A 135 -8.56 -5.26 -19.61
CA LEU A 135 -7.15 -5.38 -19.26
C LEU A 135 -6.69 -4.15 -18.49
N VAL A 136 -5.85 -4.36 -17.47
CA VAL A 136 -5.25 -3.27 -16.69
C VAL A 136 -3.76 -3.20 -16.97
N LEU A 137 -3.31 -2.08 -17.54
CA LEU A 137 -1.90 -1.82 -17.79
C LEU A 137 -1.34 -0.90 -16.72
N SER A 138 -0.35 -1.37 -16.00
CA SER A 138 0.35 -0.59 -14.97
C SER A 138 1.78 -0.25 -15.37
N ARG A 139 2.32 0.76 -14.72
CA ARG A 139 3.69 1.22 -14.90
C ARG A 139 4.32 1.56 -13.55
N ARG A 140 5.59 1.18 -13.39
CA ARG A 140 6.42 1.61 -12.27
C ARG A 140 7.24 2.83 -12.68
N MET A 141 7.38 3.80 -11.77
CA MET A 141 8.29 4.94 -11.90
C MET A 141 9.19 5.00 -10.67
N THR A 142 10.49 5.11 -10.90
CA THR A 142 11.48 5.32 -9.84
C THR A 142 11.81 6.80 -9.75
N VAL A 143 11.74 7.36 -8.55
CA VAL A 143 12.09 8.75 -8.26
C VAL A 143 13.17 8.80 -7.17
N ARG A 144 14.06 9.77 -7.26
CA ARG A 144 15.03 10.02 -6.20
C ARG A 144 14.31 10.61 -5.00
N ARG A 145 14.58 10.04 -3.82
CA ARG A 145 14.07 10.58 -2.57
C ARG A 145 14.87 11.82 -2.19
N GLU A 146 14.14 12.89 -1.86
CA GLU A 146 14.76 14.14 -1.39
C GLU A 146 15.43 13.93 -0.02
N PRO A 147 16.55 14.64 0.26
CA PRO A 147 17.15 14.67 1.60
C PRO A 147 16.11 15.09 2.64
N GLY A 148 16.10 14.44 3.79
CA GLY A 148 15.15 14.73 4.88
C GLY A 148 13.71 14.26 4.63
N PHE A 149 13.46 13.44 3.59
CA PHE A 149 12.16 12.84 3.39
C PHE A 149 11.78 11.93 4.57
N SER A 150 10.66 12.24 5.21
CA SER A 150 10.06 11.47 6.30
C SER A 150 8.87 10.64 5.77
N PRO A 151 8.95 9.30 5.79
CA PRO A 151 7.82 8.43 5.49
C PRO A 151 6.63 8.70 6.41
N ALA A 152 6.85 8.90 7.70
CA ALA A 152 5.80 9.19 8.67
C ALA A 152 5.08 10.52 8.37
N ALA A 153 5.82 11.59 8.08
CA ALA A 153 5.22 12.86 7.68
C ALA A 153 4.44 12.75 6.35
N ALA A 154 4.90 11.91 5.42
CA ALA A 154 4.17 11.62 4.19
C ALA A 154 2.85 10.90 4.47
N PHE A 155 2.84 9.94 5.40
CA PHE A 155 1.64 9.23 5.85
C PHE A 155 0.60 10.18 6.45
N TYR A 156 0.96 11.03 7.40
CA TYR A 156 0.02 12.00 7.98
C TYR A 156 -0.53 12.98 6.94
N ARG A 157 0.29 13.44 5.99
CA ARG A 157 -0.21 14.26 4.86
C ARG A 157 -1.19 13.49 3.99
N ALA A 158 -0.96 12.21 3.72
CA ALA A 158 -1.87 11.38 2.95
C ALA A 158 -3.20 11.15 3.69
N CYS A 159 -3.17 10.92 5.01
CA CYS A 159 -4.38 10.81 5.83
C CYS A 159 -5.27 12.06 5.71
N ARG A 160 -4.68 13.26 5.79
CA ARG A 160 -5.42 14.52 5.62
C ARG A 160 -5.93 14.74 4.19
N ARG A 161 -5.21 14.25 3.18
CA ARG A 161 -5.57 14.43 1.77
C ARG A 161 -6.64 13.48 1.29
N TYR A 162 -6.61 12.23 1.75
CA TYR A 162 -7.40 11.13 1.22
C TYR A 162 -8.37 10.56 2.26
N ILE A 163 -9.28 11.42 2.76
CA ILE A 163 -10.18 11.11 3.87
C ILE A 163 -11.07 9.87 3.65
N TYR A 164 -11.41 9.57 2.38
CA TYR A 164 -12.25 8.42 2.01
C TYR A 164 -11.47 7.18 1.57
N SER A 165 -10.15 7.19 1.75
CA SER A 165 -9.30 6.05 1.39
C SER A 165 -8.71 5.39 2.62
N TYR A 166 -8.44 4.09 2.52
CA TYR A 166 -7.54 3.41 3.43
C TYR A 166 -6.11 3.90 3.16
N VAL A 167 -5.46 4.48 4.16
CA VAL A 167 -4.08 4.96 4.07
C VAL A 167 -3.23 4.11 4.98
N TYR A 168 -2.09 3.63 4.50
CA TYR A 168 -1.18 2.82 5.31
C TYR A 168 0.28 3.22 5.12
N LEU A 169 1.06 2.98 6.17
CA LEU A 169 2.52 2.99 6.20
C LEU A 169 2.96 1.76 6.97
N CYS A 170 3.78 0.91 6.39
CA CYS A 170 4.31 -0.24 7.10
C CYS A 170 5.79 -0.45 6.77
N TYR A 171 6.47 -1.10 7.69
CA TYR A 171 7.87 -1.46 7.55
C TYR A 171 8.14 -2.83 8.16
N THR A 172 8.90 -3.63 7.44
CA THR A 172 9.62 -4.80 7.99
C THR A 172 11.01 -4.87 7.37
N PRO A 173 12.01 -5.46 8.02
CA PRO A 173 13.33 -5.68 7.41
C PRO A 173 13.26 -6.41 6.07
N GLN A 174 12.28 -7.32 5.91
CA GLN A 174 12.11 -8.16 4.74
C GLN A 174 11.50 -7.41 3.54
N THR A 175 10.62 -6.44 3.79
CA THR A 175 9.91 -5.70 2.72
C THR A 175 10.42 -4.29 2.49
N GLY A 176 11.13 -3.71 3.48
CA GLY A 176 11.38 -2.27 3.51
C GLY A 176 10.11 -1.46 3.80
N VAL A 177 10.16 -0.17 3.50
CA VAL A 177 9.04 0.76 3.72
C VAL A 177 8.03 0.67 2.59
N TRP A 178 6.76 0.51 2.95
CA TRP A 178 5.63 0.61 2.04
C TRP A 178 4.63 1.63 2.54
N MET A 179 4.13 2.44 1.64
CA MET A 179 3.07 3.40 1.91
C MET A 179 2.10 3.42 0.73
N GLY A 180 0.82 3.48 1.03
CA GLY A 180 -0.22 3.54 0.01
C GLY A 180 -1.48 4.22 0.49
N SER A 181 -2.33 4.55 -0.48
CA SER A 181 -3.68 5.05 -0.28
C SER A 181 -4.58 4.41 -1.31
N THR A 182 -5.66 3.77 -0.88
CA THR A 182 -6.61 3.10 -1.77
C THR A 182 -8.04 3.22 -1.27
N PRO A 183 -9.01 3.48 -2.15
CA PRO A 183 -10.42 3.37 -1.84
C PRO A 183 -10.93 1.92 -1.92
N GLU A 184 -10.15 1.01 -2.51
CA GLU A 184 -10.55 -0.36 -2.76
C GLU A 184 -10.62 -1.18 -1.47
N ILE A 185 -11.73 -1.90 -1.33
CA ILE A 185 -11.96 -2.88 -0.26
C ILE A 185 -12.19 -4.23 -0.92
N ILE A 186 -11.22 -5.15 -0.78
CA ILE A 186 -11.37 -6.52 -1.29
C ILE A 186 -12.41 -7.25 -0.47
N LEU A 187 -12.27 -7.17 0.85
CA LEU A 187 -13.20 -7.77 1.81
C LEU A 187 -13.04 -7.05 3.15
N SER A 188 -14.15 -6.63 3.74
CA SER A 188 -14.19 -6.17 5.13
C SER A 188 -15.37 -6.80 5.83
N GLY A 189 -15.27 -6.99 7.14
CA GLY A 189 -16.39 -7.54 7.88
C GLY A 189 -16.10 -7.77 9.35
N GLU A 190 -17.19 -7.84 10.11
CA GLU A 190 -17.19 -8.10 11.53
C GLU A 190 -18.45 -8.86 11.90
N LYS A 191 -18.37 -9.80 12.85
CA LYS A 191 -19.52 -10.52 13.44
C LYS A 191 -20.39 -11.26 12.41
N GLY A 192 -19.80 -11.70 11.31
CA GLY A 192 -20.52 -12.47 10.27
C GLY A 192 -21.14 -11.63 9.17
N GLU A 193 -21.03 -10.32 9.22
CA GLU A 193 -21.38 -9.40 8.12
C GLU A 193 -20.13 -9.08 7.31
N TRP A 194 -20.19 -9.30 5.99
CA TRP A 194 -19.05 -9.13 5.09
C TRP A 194 -19.41 -8.16 3.98
N ASN A 195 -18.49 -7.27 3.67
CA ASN A 195 -18.65 -6.23 2.65
C ASN A 195 -17.48 -6.23 1.68
N THR A 196 -17.80 -5.98 0.43
CA THR A 196 -16.83 -5.68 -0.63
C THR A 196 -17.35 -4.50 -1.44
N VAL A 197 -16.50 -3.91 -2.29
CA VAL A 197 -16.90 -2.82 -3.18
C VAL A 197 -16.45 -3.11 -4.61
N ALA A 198 -17.28 -2.67 -5.58
CA ALA A 198 -16.92 -2.63 -6.98
C ALA A 198 -16.60 -1.19 -7.37
N LEU A 199 -15.33 -0.86 -7.59
CA LEU A 199 -14.88 0.46 -7.98
C LEU A 199 -14.06 0.36 -9.27
N ALA A 200 -14.53 0.93 -10.37
CA ALA A 200 -13.85 0.88 -11.65
C ALA A 200 -13.97 2.17 -12.47
N GLY A 201 -15.17 2.61 -12.78
CA GLY A 201 -15.41 3.83 -13.55
C GLY A 201 -14.85 5.06 -12.82
N THR A 202 -14.21 5.98 -13.56
CA THR A 202 -13.63 7.21 -13.00
C THR A 202 -13.97 8.40 -13.88
N GLN A 203 -14.55 9.45 -13.27
CA GLN A 203 -14.79 10.72 -13.94
C GLN A 203 -14.19 11.88 -13.16
N SER A 204 -13.79 12.93 -13.89
CA SER A 204 -13.36 14.17 -13.28
C SER A 204 -14.54 14.97 -12.75
N LEU A 205 -14.36 15.62 -11.62
CA LEU A 205 -15.33 16.62 -11.15
C LEU A 205 -15.45 17.76 -12.17
N GLN A 206 -16.68 18.22 -12.42
CA GLN A 206 -16.98 19.38 -13.24
C GLN A 206 -17.20 20.58 -12.31
N ASN A 207 -16.29 21.55 -12.33
CA ASN A 207 -16.31 22.71 -11.42
C ASN A 207 -16.38 22.35 -9.94
N GLY A 208 -15.80 21.20 -9.54
CA GLY A 208 -15.80 20.72 -8.17
C GLY A 208 -17.05 19.90 -7.80
N GLU A 209 -18.00 19.73 -8.71
CA GLU A 209 -19.23 18.96 -8.52
C GLU A 209 -19.19 17.63 -9.27
N LEU A 210 -19.96 16.66 -8.77
CA LEU A 210 -20.12 15.37 -9.45
C LEU A 210 -20.86 15.57 -10.78
N PRO A 211 -20.44 14.90 -11.86
CA PRO A 211 -21.13 14.95 -13.13
C PRO A 211 -22.56 14.39 -12.96
N GLN A 212 -23.53 15.03 -13.60
CA GLN A 212 -24.93 14.59 -13.53
C GLN A 212 -25.18 13.20 -14.14
N GLN A 213 -24.34 12.83 -15.11
CA GLN A 213 -24.43 11.53 -15.78
C GLN A 213 -23.02 10.94 -15.97
N TRP A 214 -22.95 9.64 -15.83
CA TRP A 214 -21.76 8.88 -16.19
C TRP A 214 -21.72 8.64 -17.69
N ASP A 215 -20.54 8.80 -18.31
CA ASP A 215 -20.37 8.39 -19.69
C ASP A 215 -20.48 6.86 -19.82
N GLU A 216 -20.84 6.41 -21.03
CA GLU A 216 -21.10 5.00 -21.33
C GLU A 216 -19.90 4.11 -21.02
N LYS A 217 -18.68 4.54 -21.40
CA LYS A 217 -17.44 3.79 -21.14
C LYS A 217 -17.23 3.54 -19.64
N ASN A 218 -17.36 4.57 -18.81
CA ASN A 218 -17.13 4.43 -17.37
C ASN A 218 -18.24 3.60 -16.70
N ARG A 219 -19.47 3.68 -17.21
CA ARG A 219 -20.58 2.85 -16.75
C ARG A 219 -20.34 1.37 -17.08
N GLU A 220 -19.97 1.05 -18.34
CA GLU A 220 -19.61 -0.31 -18.74
C GLU A 220 -18.44 -0.85 -17.91
N GLU A 221 -17.42 -0.03 -17.67
CA GLU A 221 -16.26 -0.42 -16.86
C GLU A 221 -16.66 -0.80 -15.43
N GLN A 222 -17.60 -0.06 -14.84
CA GLN A 222 -18.16 -0.35 -13.52
C GLN A 222 -19.00 -1.64 -13.53
N GLU A 223 -19.82 -1.84 -14.56
CA GLU A 223 -20.65 -3.04 -14.72
C GLU A 223 -19.80 -4.32 -14.83
N TYR A 224 -18.68 -4.29 -15.56
CA TYR A 224 -17.76 -5.43 -15.62
C TYR A 224 -17.23 -5.85 -14.25
N VAL A 225 -16.85 -4.90 -13.40
CA VAL A 225 -16.34 -5.22 -12.07
C VAL A 225 -17.46 -5.69 -11.15
N ALA A 226 -18.63 -5.04 -11.20
CA ALA A 226 -19.78 -5.45 -10.41
C ALA A 226 -20.28 -6.87 -10.77
N ALA A 227 -20.25 -7.22 -12.06
CA ALA A 227 -20.65 -8.56 -12.51
C ALA A 227 -19.63 -9.66 -12.13
N TYR A 228 -18.38 -9.28 -11.86
CA TYR A 228 -17.34 -10.22 -11.44
C TYR A 228 -17.41 -10.57 -9.95
N ILE A 229 -17.88 -9.64 -9.11
CA ILE A 229 -18.05 -9.80 -7.65
C ILE A 229 -19.32 -10.59 -7.33
#